data_39b5a7c2db96131618effd966fab481a
#
_entry.id   39b5a7c2db96131618effd966fab481a
#
_cell.length_a   1.000
_cell.length_b   1.000
_cell.length_c   1.000
_cell.angle_alpha   90.00
_cell.angle_beta   90.00
_cell.angle_gamma   90.00
#
_symmetry.space_group_name_H-M   'P 1'
#
loop_
_entity.id
_entity.type
_entity.pdbx_description
1 polymer ?
#
loop_
_entity_poly.entity_id
_entity_poly.type
_entity_poly.pdbx_seq_one_letter_code
_entity_poly.pdbx_strand_id
1 'polypeptide(L)'
;IENPQHSDGKLYFNLGEISEDILRDGRKSFENGLPTSAEVVDVDTTIWGRVPRLQSIVNAFSNDPAARQYQDIGYDGLSSEDETSFFERFLSIANAQLDQEAYDKLLQDPSGDDFMYFRSDEYDQSNAKILDRYKRYNNSEGNSSVVSDNSGYSSQSSSLPNVEDINQDNTLSEAENYYEYEIILSPENMVVGRNCITDIQDARSIKLPNGDYADCKWYQFKIPIREPNRTVGDISGFQSIRFMRMFLREFEEPIILRFGTFELVSGEWRKFTDNLLEPGLYPTGTQSENTTFSVASVNIEENGKRLPVPYALPPGIEQEQMYSTTSVTNMNEQAQSLKICELSDGDARAIYKTTELDLRQYKRLKMFVHAEKLNEFDEYKTGDLSVFIRLGTDFTNNYYEYEVPLTFTPWYTGASNREAIWPEANELDIDLEKLVKVKENRNAK
;
A
#
# COMPACT_ATOMS: atom_id res chain seq x y z
N ILE A 1 2.95 -6.93 12.85
CA ILE A 1 3.99 -6.24 13.64
C ILE A 1 4.39 -7.16 14.77
N GLU A 2 5.65 -7.51 14.87
CA GLU A 2 6.19 -8.19 16.04
C GLU A 2 6.53 -7.13 17.10
N ASN A 3 6.16 -7.36 18.34
CA ASN A 3 6.26 -6.43 19.48
C ASN A 3 5.48 -5.10 19.35
N PRO A 4 4.18 -5.13 19.04
CA PRO A 4 3.39 -3.89 18.92
C PRO A 4 3.21 -3.16 20.26
N GLN A 5 3.55 -3.78 21.38
CA GLN A 5 3.28 -3.24 22.73
C GLN A 5 4.22 -2.11 23.15
N HIS A 6 5.32 -1.89 22.46
CA HIS A 6 6.37 -0.94 22.82
C HIS A 6 6.72 0.04 21.70
N SER A 7 5.86 0.16 20.68
CA SER A 7 6.16 0.96 19.51
C SER A 7 5.23 2.17 19.43
N ASP A 8 5.79 3.36 19.43
CA ASP A 8 5.14 4.60 18.99
C ASP A 8 5.59 5.01 17.58
N GLY A 9 6.25 4.08 16.88
CA GLY A 9 6.83 4.33 15.57
C GLY A 9 5.79 4.57 14.49
N LYS A 10 6.26 5.14 13.39
CA LYS A 10 5.44 5.57 12.27
C LYS A 10 5.94 5.01 10.95
N LEU A 11 5.00 4.63 10.12
CA LEU A 11 5.24 4.26 8.73
C LEU A 11 4.74 5.39 7.82
N TYR A 12 5.62 5.85 6.94
CA TYR A 12 5.31 6.91 5.98
C TYR A 12 5.30 6.38 4.57
N PHE A 13 4.39 6.93 3.77
CA PHE A 13 4.36 6.75 2.32
C PHE A 13 4.43 8.12 1.65
N ASN A 14 5.32 8.28 0.68
CA ASN A 14 5.39 9.47 -0.17
C ASN A 14 5.03 9.07 -1.60
N LEU A 15 4.15 9.84 -2.24
CA LEU A 15 3.75 9.65 -3.63
C LEU A 15 4.04 10.94 -4.41
N GLY A 16 4.88 10.88 -5.43
CA GLY A 16 5.19 12.07 -6.24
C GLY A 16 6.51 11.98 -6.96
N GLU A 17 7.22 13.09 -6.97
CA GLU A 17 8.61 13.20 -7.39
C GLU A 17 9.48 13.15 -6.14
N ILE A 18 10.42 12.23 -6.12
CA ILE A 18 11.31 11.96 -5.00
C ILE A 18 12.72 12.01 -5.53
N SER A 19 13.60 12.69 -4.82
CA SER A 19 15.00 12.80 -5.22
C SER A 19 15.65 11.42 -5.36
N GLU A 20 16.34 11.23 -6.46
CA GLU A 20 17.17 10.05 -6.73
C GLU A 20 18.60 10.23 -6.21
N ASP A 21 18.96 11.46 -5.86
CA ASP A 21 20.26 11.81 -5.27
C ASP A 21 20.33 11.30 -3.82
N ILE A 22 20.82 10.07 -3.68
CA ILE A 22 20.92 9.36 -2.40
C ILE A 22 21.98 10.02 -1.52
N LEU A 23 23.08 10.40 -2.11
CA LEU A 23 24.23 11.02 -1.41
C LEU A 23 24.03 12.52 -1.17
N ARG A 24 23.02 13.15 -1.77
CA ARG A 24 22.70 14.58 -1.64
C ARG A 24 23.85 15.51 -1.99
N ASP A 25 24.60 15.18 -3.00
CA ASP A 25 25.74 15.94 -3.48
C ASP A 25 25.50 16.65 -4.83
N GLY A 26 24.31 16.47 -5.44
CA GLY A 26 23.94 17.01 -6.74
C GLY A 26 24.69 16.37 -7.90
N ARG A 27 25.23 15.18 -7.69
CA ARG A 27 26.02 14.43 -8.66
C ARG A 27 25.35 13.06 -8.87
N LYS A 28 25.36 12.59 -10.08
CA LYS A 28 24.88 11.25 -10.40
C LYS A 28 26.00 10.24 -10.17
N SER A 29 25.91 9.43 -9.14
CA SER A 29 26.85 8.35 -8.85
C SER A 29 26.52 7.09 -9.65
N PHE A 30 27.55 6.41 -10.17
CA PHE A 30 27.42 5.21 -10.97
C PHE A 30 28.74 4.43 -11.01
N GLU A 31 28.69 3.13 -10.83
CA GLU A 31 29.88 2.27 -10.74
C GLU A 31 30.59 2.04 -12.07
N ASN A 32 29.88 2.04 -13.19
CA ASN A 32 30.45 1.79 -14.53
C ASN A 32 31.29 2.95 -15.06
N GLY A 33 31.40 4.06 -14.35
CA GLY A 33 32.30 5.17 -14.63
C GLY A 33 33.50 5.22 -13.71
N LEU A 34 33.59 4.35 -12.73
CA LEU A 34 34.71 4.27 -11.79
C LEU A 34 35.98 3.73 -12.46
N PRO A 35 37.16 4.02 -11.90
CA PRO A 35 38.44 3.49 -12.39
C PRO A 35 38.43 1.96 -12.45
N THR A 36 39.18 1.40 -13.41
CA THR A 36 39.36 -0.05 -13.58
C THR A 36 40.67 -0.57 -12.98
N SER A 37 41.37 0.27 -12.21
CA SER A 37 42.64 -0.03 -11.55
C SER A 37 42.76 0.79 -10.26
N ALA A 38 43.77 0.52 -9.46
CA ALA A 38 44.08 1.28 -8.26
C ALA A 38 44.41 2.78 -8.47
N GLU A 39 44.63 3.18 -9.72
CA GLU A 39 44.87 4.60 -10.05
C GLU A 39 43.51 5.34 -10.07
N VAL A 40 43.35 6.30 -9.18
CA VAL A 40 42.16 7.15 -9.09
C VAL A 40 42.22 8.26 -10.12
N VAL A 41 41.62 8.04 -11.29
CA VAL A 41 41.55 8.98 -12.40
C VAL A 41 40.11 9.19 -12.85
N ASP A 42 39.83 10.34 -13.46
CA ASP A 42 38.53 10.68 -14.05
C ASP A 42 37.32 10.65 -13.07
N VAL A 43 37.61 10.88 -11.80
CA VAL A 43 36.59 11.05 -10.75
C VAL A 43 36.69 12.43 -10.13
N ASP A 44 35.56 12.94 -9.65
CA ASP A 44 35.51 14.10 -8.75
C ASP A 44 35.31 13.58 -7.32
N THR A 45 35.87 14.29 -6.34
CA THR A 45 35.73 13.97 -4.94
C THR A 45 34.71 14.91 -4.31
N THR A 46 33.69 14.36 -3.69
CA THR A 46 32.69 15.08 -2.87
C THR A 46 32.96 14.85 -1.38
N ILE A 47 32.07 15.32 -0.53
CA ILE A 47 32.15 15.01 0.92
C ILE A 47 31.65 13.59 1.23
N TRP A 48 31.00 12.94 0.28
CA TRP A 48 30.37 11.62 0.42
C TRP A 48 31.14 10.50 -0.28
N GLY A 49 32.08 10.85 -1.15
CA GLY A 49 32.81 9.83 -1.88
C GLY A 49 33.40 10.31 -3.20
N ARG A 50 33.57 9.41 -4.15
CA ARG A 50 34.13 9.62 -5.48
C ARG A 50 33.04 9.45 -6.53
N VAL A 51 32.85 10.47 -7.37
CA VAL A 51 31.85 10.46 -8.44
C VAL A 51 32.52 10.43 -9.80
N PRO A 52 32.21 9.51 -10.70
CA PRO A 52 32.74 9.48 -12.05
C PRO A 52 32.43 10.77 -12.83
N ARG A 53 33.37 11.27 -13.60
CA ARG A 53 33.18 12.46 -14.47
C ARG A 53 32.42 12.15 -15.73
N LEU A 54 32.63 10.94 -16.29
CA LEU A 54 32.09 10.52 -17.56
C LEU A 54 31.29 9.25 -17.41
N GLN A 55 30.00 9.32 -17.71
CA GLN A 55 29.12 8.16 -17.77
C GLN A 55 29.31 7.46 -19.12
N SER A 56 29.49 6.14 -19.10
CA SER A 56 29.53 5.36 -20.33
C SER A 56 28.12 5.24 -20.92
N ILE A 57 28.03 5.09 -22.26
CA ILE A 57 26.76 4.94 -22.98
C ILE A 57 26.08 3.62 -22.61
N VAL A 58 26.85 2.62 -22.24
CA VAL A 58 26.36 1.28 -21.86
C VAL A 58 26.51 1.11 -20.36
N ASN A 59 25.43 0.80 -19.68
CA ASN A 59 25.45 0.48 -18.25
C ASN A 59 25.97 -0.94 -18.04
N ALA A 60 27.28 -1.10 -18.00
CA ALA A 60 27.97 -2.38 -17.80
C ALA A 60 29.33 -2.16 -17.17
N PHE A 61 29.78 -3.12 -16.37
CA PHE A 61 31.16 -3.16 -15.89
C PHE A 61 32.16 -3.45 -17.01
N SER A 62 33.43 -3.23 -16.73
CA SER A 62 34.52 -3.70 -17.60
C SER A 62 34.41 -5.22 -17.82
N ASN A 63 34.79 -5.67 -19.02
CA ASN A 63 34.85 -7.08 -19.35
C ASN A 63 36.04 -7.82 -18.67
N ASP A 64 36.99 -7.09 -18.12
CA ASP A 64 38.09 -7.65 -17.34
C ASP A 64 37.61 -7.90 -15.89
N PRO A 65 37.54 -9.17 -15.43
CA PRO A 65 37.17 -9.48 -14.08
C PRO A 65 38.00 -8.80 -12.99
N ALA A 66 39.30 -8.57 -13.25
CA ALA A 66 40.18 -7.91 -12.31
C ALA A 66 39.89 -6.42 -12.14
N ALA A 67 39.26 -5.80 -13.14
CA ALA A 67 38.84 -4.40 -13.06
C ALA A 67 37.60 -4.22 -12.17
N ARG A 68 36.77 -5.24 -12.05
CA ARG A 68 35.48 -5.16 -11.31
C ARG A 68 35.67 -4.87 -9.82
N GLN A 69 36.72 -5.36 -9.20
CA GLN A 69 37.04 -5.06 -7.80
C GLN A 69 37.29 -3.56 -7.51
N TYR A 70 37.48 -2.74 -8.55
CA TYR A 70 37.61 -1.29 -8.43
C TYR A 70 36.36 -0.54 -8.89
N GLN A 71 35.37 -1.25 -9.40
CA GLN A 71 34.12 -0.68 -9.91
C GLN A 71 32.89 -1.11 -9.07
N ASP A 72 32.86 -2.34 -8.59
CA ASP A 72 31.78 -2.91 -7.77
C ASP A 72 32.00 -2.54 -6.29
N ILE A 73 31.99 -1.25 -6.01
CA ILE A 73 32.33 -0.64 -4.71
C ILE A 73 31.27 0.36 -4.23
N GLY A 74 30.05 0.23 -4.70
CA GLY A 74 28.94 1.03 -4.22
C GLY A 74 28.80 2.42 -4.85
N TYR A 75 27.77 3.14 -4.40
CA TYR A 75 27.40 4.46 -4.90
C TYR A 75 28.40 5.54 -4.53
N ASP A 76 29.07 5.41 -3.40
CA ASP A 76 30.04 6.39 -2.94
C ASP A 76 31.40 6.28 -3.64
N GLY A 77 31.58 5.21 -4.44
CA GLY A 77 32.80 5.01 -5.22
C GLY A 77 34.05 4.77 -4.38
N LEU A 78 33.88 4.25 -3.18
CA LEU A 78 34.92 3.89 -2.23
C LEU A 78 34.76 2.41 -1.85
N SER A 79 35.87 1.71 -1.61
CA SER A 79 35.81 0.42 -0.93
C SER A 79 35.85 0.63 0.58
N SER A 80 35.39 -0.34 1.39
CA SER A 80 35.41 -0.25 2.87
C SER A 80 36.80 0.12 3.42
N GLU A 81 37.90 -0.27 2.76
CA GLU A 81 39.26 0.13 3.12
C GLU A 81 39.52 1.62 2.83
N ASP A 82 39.08 2.11 1.66
CA ASP A 82 39.19 3.52 1.28
C ASP A 82 38.27 4.39 2.15
N GLU A 83 37.07 3.95 2.50
CA GLU A 83 36.12 4.64 3.39
C GLU A 83 36.69 4.90 4.76
N THR A 84 37.37 3.93 5.34
CA THR A 84 38.03 4.11 6.65
C THR A 84 38.98 5.29 6.64
N SER A 85 39.72 5.47 5.56
CA SER A 85 40.62 6.60 5.38
C SER A 85 39.91 7.90 5.02
N PHE A 86 38.90 7.81 4.18
CA PHE A 86 38.15 8.96 3.68
C PHE A 86 37.27 9.59 4.78
N PHE A 87 36.60 8.79 5.59
CA PHE A 87 35.74 9.21 6.68
C PHE A 87 36.45 9.29 8.05
N GLU A 88 37.78 9.38 8.10
CA GLU A 88 38.55 9.42 9.35
C GLU A 88 37.99 10.41 10.40
N ARG A 89 37.59 11.61 9.95
CA ARG A 89 37.00 12.61 10.85
C ARG A 89 35.68 12.17 11.45
N PHE A 90 34.81 11.57 10.65
CA PHE A 90 33.52 11.04 11.10
C PHE A 90 33.76 9.89 12.08
N LEU A 91 34.61 8.95 11.73
CA LEU A 91 34.95 7.80 12.56
C LEU A 91 35.57 8.22 13.91
N SER A 92 36.39 9.27 13.92
CA SER A 92 36.92 9.82 15.14
C SER A 92 35.84 10.38 16.09
N ILE A 93 34.83 11.03 15.55
CA ILE A 93 33.67 11.51 16.30
C ILE A 93 32.83 10.35 16.80
N ALA A 94 32.57 9.37 15.97
CA ALA A 94 31.81 8.17 16.29
C ALA A 94 32.45 7.35 17.40
N ASN A 95 33.77 7.19 17.37
CA ASN A 95 34.54 6.50 18.41
C ASN A 95 34.37 7.13 19.81
N ALA A 96 34.18 8.45 19.86
CA ALA A 96 33.94 9.13 21.13
C ALA A 96 32.50 9.01 21.68
N GLN A 97 31.57 8.57 20.87
CA GLN A 97 30.14 8.52 21.19
C GLN A 97 29.55 7.11 21.27
N LEU A 98 30.12 6.17 20.55
CA LEU A 98 29.66 4.78 20.49
C LEU A 98 30.36 3.89 21.49
N ASP A 99 29.72 2.80 21.89
CA ASP A 99 30.42 1.71 22.57
C ASP A 99 31.37 0.98 21.61
N GLN A 100 32.30 0.22 22.18
CA GLN A 100 33.36 -0.43 21.38
C GLN A 100 32.79 -1.40 20.34
N GLU A 101 31.75 -2.15 20.68
CA GLU A 101 31.15 -3.13 19.74
C GLU A 101 30.48 -2.45 18.55
N ALA A 102 29.75 -1.35 18.81
CA ALA A 102 29.12 -0.56 17.75
C ALA A 102 30.15 0.13 16.87
N TYR A 103 31.24 0.66 17.49
CA TYR A 103 32.33 1.30 16.74
C TYR A 103 33.09 0.29 15.87
N ASP A 104 33.38 -0.89 16.37
CA ASP A 104 34.07 -1.94 15.61
C ASP A 104 33.25 -2.40 14.39
N LYS A 105 31.93 -2.43 14.50
CA LYS A 105 31.03 -2.71 13.36
C LYS A 105 31.04 -1.58 12.35
N LEU A 106 30.99 -0.33 12.80
CA LEU A 106 31.05 0.83 11.94
C LEU A 106 32.39 0.93 11.20
N LEU A 107 33.49 0.54 11.86
CA LEU A 107 34.82 0.57 11.27
C LEU A 107 35.00 -0.48 10.15
N GLN A 108 34.25 -1.57 10.19
CA GLN A 108 34.32 -2.62 9.17
C GLN A 108 33.63 -2.19 7.86
N ASP A 109 32.57 -1.38 7.95
CA ASP A 109 31.73 -0.96 6.83
C ASP A 109 31.18 0.44 7.16
N PRO A 110 32.00 1.49 6.98
CA PRO A 110 31.64 2.86 7.37
C PRO A 110 30.44 3.45 6.61
N SER A 111 30.22 3.09 5.36
CA SER A 111 29.06 3.49 4.56
C SER A 111 27.86 2.60 4.77
N GLY A 112 28.02 1.40 5.32
CA GLY A 112 26.97 0.45 5.59
C GLY A 112 26.42 -0.21 4.33
N ASP A 113 27.22 -0.30 3.26
CA ASP A 113 26.78 -0.75 1.95
C ASP A 113 27.42 -2.05 1.44
N ASP A 114 28.21 -2.72 2.26
CA ASP A 114 28.73 -4.07 2.03
C ASP A 114 27.64 -5.09 1.72
N PHE A 115 27.65 -5.66 0.53
CA PHE A 115 26.77 -6.76 0.15
C PHE A 115 27.16 -8.08 0.80
N MET A 116 26.17 -8.84 1.25
CA MET A 116 26.37 -10.22 1.65
C MET A 116 25.25 -11.11 1.14
N TYR A 117 25.62 -12.16 0.40
CA TYR A 117 24.66 -13.11 -0.12
C TYR A 117 23.99 -13.91 1.01
N PHE A 118 22.66 -14.07 0.97
CA PHE A 118 21.86 -14.68 2.04
C PHE A 118 22.23 -16.14 2.37
N ARG A 119 23.00 -16.80 1.50
CA ARG A 119 23.54 -18.17 1.69
C ARG A 119 25.04 -18.19 1.90
N SER A 120 25.66 -17.10 2.33
CA SER A 120 27.08 -17.06 2.62
C SER A 120 27.46 -17.99 3.77
N ASP A 121 28.66 -18.54 3.72
CA ASP A 121 29.20 -19.41 4.77
C ASP A 121 29.29 -18.70 6.12
N GLU A 122 29.46 -17.39 6.14
CA GLU A 122 29.47 -16.58 7.37
C GLU A 122 28.13 -16.64 8.10
N TYR A 123 27.03 -16.56 7.37
CA TYR A 123 25.70 -16.71 7.94
C TYR A 123 25.44 -18.15 8.42
N ASP A 124 26.00 -19.14 7.75
CA ASP A 124 25.89 -20.54 8.18
C ASP A 124 26.71 -20.80 9.45
N GLN A 125 27.94 -20.29 9.53
CA GLN A 125 28.79 -20.39 10.71
C GLN A 125 28.22 -19.69 11.95
N SER A 126 27.60 -18.54 11.75
CA SER A 126 26.93 -17.77 12.82
C SER A 126 25.52 -18.30 13.16
N ASN A 127 25.00 -19.30 12.46
CA ASN A 127 23.61 -19.76 12.55
C ASN A 127 22.59 -18.62 12.41
N ALA A 128 22.86 -17.66 11.53
CA ALA A 128 22.02 -16.50 11.33
C ALA A 128 20.60 -16.90 10.93
N LYS A 129 19.61 -16.23 11.53
CA LYS A 129 18.19 -16.41 11.21
C LYS A 129 17.88 -15.83 9.83
N ILE A 130 16.75 -16.25 9.24
CA ILE A 130 16.37 -15.87 7.88
C ILE A 130 16.34 -14.36 7.66
N LEU A 131 15.85 -13.57 8.60
CA LEU A 131 15.77 -12.12 8.48
C LEU A 131 17.15 -11.44 8.53
N ASP A 132 18.05 -11.98 9.36
CA ASP A 132 19.42 -11.46 9.46
C ASP A 132 20.20 -11.69 8.16
N ARG A 133 19.92 -12.81 7.46
CA ARG A 133 20.55 -13.14 6.18
C ARG A 133 20.21 -12.21 5.04
N TYR A 134 19.08 -11.47 5.14
CA TYR A 134 18.66 -10.53 4.12
C TYR A 134 19.02 -9.07 4.44
N LYS A 135 19.62 -8.78 5.60
CA LYS A 135 19.95 -7.40 5.99
C LYS A 135 20.91 -6.70 5.03
N ARG A 136 21.88 -7.45 4.50
CA ARG A 136 22.92 -6.92 3.61
C ARG A 136 22.72 -7.34 2.14
N TYR A 137 21.56 -7.92 1.80
CA TYR A 137 21.31 -8.45 0.45
C TYR A 137 21.04 -7.36 -0.59
N ASN A 138 20.60 -6.20 -0.18
CA ASN A 138 20.31 -5.06 -1.07
C ASN A 138 21.45 -4.00 -1.06
N ASN A 139 22.54 -4.29 -0.42
CA ASN A 139 23.70 -3.41 -0.38
C ASN A 139 24.45 -3.46 -1.71
N SER A 140 25.21 -2.41 -2.02
CA SER A 140 25.78 -2.17 -3.32
C SER A 140 27.26 -2.60 -3.47
N GLU A 141 28.09 -2.47 -2.44
CA GLU A 141 29.49 -2.87 -2.52
C GLU A 141 29.65 -4.39 -2.65
N GLY A 142 30.24 -4.83 -3.75
CA GLY A 142 30.53 -6.25 -4.01
C GLY A 142 29.33 -7.10 -4.43
N ASN A 143 28.20 -6.48 -4.79
CA ASN A 143 26.98 -7.21 -5.15
C ASN A 143 27.02 -7.84 -6.54
N SER A 144 28.00 -7.48 -7.36
CA SER A 144 28.24 -7.97 -8.73
C SER A 144 29.51 -8.80 -8.89
N SER A 145 30.02 -9.38 -7.83
CA SER A 145 31.26 -10.17 -7.83
C SER A 145 31.29 -11.21 -8.95
N VAL A 146 32.45 -11.33 -9.62
CA VAL A 146 32.69 -12.37 -10.65
C VAL A 146 33.18 -13.67 -10.08
N VAL A 147 33.49 -13.75 -8.80
CA VAL A 147 33.99 -14.95 -8.16
C VAL A 147 32.83 -15.88 -7.86
N SER A 148 32.66 -16.90 -8.69
CA SER A 148 31.89 -18.08 -8.26
C SER A 148 32.74 -18.82 -7.25
N ASP A 149 32.31 -18.83 -6.00
CA ASP A 149 32.81 -19.80 -5.06
C ASP A 149 32.47 -21.21 -5.58
N ASN A 150 33.22 -22.21 -5.20
CA ASN A 150 32.99 -23.59 -5.59
C ASN A 150 31.70 -24.21 -5.00
N SER A 151 30.84 -23.39 -4.38
CA SER A 151 29.60 -23.82 -3.74
C SER A 151 28.46 -24.14 -4.71
N GLY A 152 28.63 -23.82 -5.99
CA GLY A 152 27.63 -24.07 -7.03
C GLY A 152 26.46 -23.06 -7.02
N TYR A 153 26.51 -22.03 -6.18
CA TYR A 153 25.54 -20.95 -6.13
C TYR A 153 26.17 -19.65 -6.62
N SER A 154 25.38 -18.83 -7.31
CA SER A 154 25.79 -17.46 -7.62
C SER A 154 25.77 -16.63 -6.33
N SER A 155 26.89 -16.01 -5.99
CA SER A 155 26.97 -15.06 -4.87
C SER A 155 26.56 -13.64 -5.27
N GLN A 156 26.01 -13.47 -6.46
CA GLN A 156 25.60 -12.17 -7.01
C GLN A 156 24.15 -11.88 -6.72
N SER A 157 23.83 -10.64 -6.33
CA SER A 157 22.47 -10.09 -6.34
C SER A 157 22.14 -9.36 -7.64
N SER A 158 23.16 -8.76 -8.28
CA SER A 158 23.06 -8.03 -9.54
C SER A 158 24.17 -8.43 -10.51
N SER A 159 23.94 -8.27 -11.79
CA SER A 159 24.96 -8.41 -12.86
C SER A 159 25.30 -7.06 -13.52
N LEU A 160 24.61 -6.00 -13.13
CA LEU A 160 24.75 -4.67 -13.67
C LEU A 160 25.30 -3.73 -12.60
N PRO A 161 26.05 -2.70 -13.02
CA PRO A 161 26.50 -1.63 -12.13
C PRO A 161 25.34 -0.94 -11.43
N ASN A 162 25.54 -0.55 -10.19
CA ASN A 162 24.59 0.28 -9.46
C ASN A 162 24.65 1.73 -9.95
N VAL A 163 23.50 2.38 -10.03
CA VAL A 163 23.31 3.74 -10.50
C VAL A 163 22.25 4.41 -9.64
N GLU A 164 22.46 5.65 -9.22
CA GLU A 164 21.47 6.42 -8.47
C GLU A 164 20.20 6.70 -9.27
N ASP A 165 20.29 6.82 -10.58
CA ASP A 165 19.17 6.97 -11.52
C ASP A 165 18.30 5.70 -11.53
N ILE A 166 17.37 5.62 -10.61
CA ILE A 166 16.54 4.43 -10.37
C ILE A 166 15.63 4.11 -11.56
N ASN A 167 15.12 5.15 -12.22
CA ASN A 167 14.22 5.00 -13.35
C ASN A 167 14.95 4.84 -14.70
N GLN A 168 16.27 4.98 -14.70
CA GLN A 168 17.16 4.83 -15.86
C GLN A 168 16.82 5.77 -17.04
N ASP A 169 16.35 6.99 -16.73
CA ASP A 169 16.06 8.00 -17.76
C ASP A 169 17.29 8.86 -18.12
N ASN A 170 18.45 8.56 -17.54
CA ASN A 170 19.76 9.22 -17.69
C ASN A 170 19.82 10.63 -17.08
N THR A 171 18.84 11.00 -16.28
CA THR A 171 18.84 12.23 -15.50
C THR A 171 18.83 11.92 -14.02
N LEU A 172 19.35 12.81 -13.19
CA LEU A 172 19.23 12.73 -11.75
C LEU A 172 18.09 13.65 -11.31
N SER A 173 17.01 13.07 -10.80
CA SER A 173 15.90 13.86 -10.23
C SER A 173 16.27 14.30 -8.83
N GLU A 174 16.38 15.60 -8.59
CA GLU A 174 16.66 16.19 -7.28
C GLU A 174 15.39 16.77 -6.61
N ALA A 175 14.26 16.76 -7.31
CA ALA A 175 13.02 17.35 -6.84
C ALA A 175 12.35 16.52 -5.75
N GLU A 176 11.90 17.19 -4.70
CA GLU A 176 11.11 16.62 -3.62
C GLU A 176 9.70 17.25 -3.64
N ASN A 177 8.80 16.72 -4.49
CA ASN A 177 7.42 17.18 -4.65
C ASN A 177 6.48 16.00 -4.47
N TYR A 178 5.92 15.81 -3.28
CA TYR A 178 5.13 14.62 -2.98
C TYR A 178 4.01 14.85 -1.98
N TYR A 179 3.04 13.95 -2.01
CA TYR A 179 2.04 13.77 -0.96
C TYR A 179 2.54 12.77 0.06
N GLU A 180 2.44 13.11 1.34
CA GLU A 180 2.87 12.28 2.46
C GLU A 180 1.68 11.74 3.24
N TYR A 181 1.73 10.45 3.54
CA TYR A 181 0.74 9.71 4.32
C TYR A 181 1.43 9.08 5.52
N GLU A 182 0.84 9.24 6.69
CA GLU A 182 1.37 8.74 7.96
C GLU A 182 0.47 7.65 8.53
N ILE A 183 1.05 6.55 8.96
CA ILE A 183 0.42 5.49 9.73
C ILE A 183 1.14 5.37 11.06
N ILE A 184 0.40 5.57 12.16
CA ILE A 184 0.94 5.47 13.52
C ILE A 184 0.80 4.02 13.99
N LEU A 185 1.94 3.36 14.25
CA LEU A 185 1.99 1.94 14.61
C LEU A 185 2.02 1.72 16.13
N SER A 186 1.20 2.47 16.87
CA SER A 186 1.03 2.29 18.32
C SER A 186 -0.20 1.43 18.62
N PRO A 187 -0.23 0.66 19.71
CA PRO A 187 -1.31 -0.26 20.06
C PRO A 187 -2.69 0.40 20.11
N GLU A 188 -2.79 1.61 20.62
CA GLU A 188 -4.02 2.39 20.74
C GLU A 188 -4.58 2.89 19.39
N ASN A 189 -3.74 2.99 18.37
CA ASN A 189 -4.12 3.37 17.01
C ASN A 189 -4.42 2.17 16.10
N MET A 190 -4.11 0.94 16.55
CA MET A 190 -4.29 -0.29 15.79
C MET A 190 -5.70 -0.87 15.97
N VAL A 191 -6.72 -0.04 15.72
CA VAL A 191 -8.14 -0.40 15.82
C VAL A 191 -8.90 -0.02 14.55
N VAL A 192 -9.95 -0.79 14.23
CA VAL A 192 -10.79 -0.51 13.06
C VAL A 192 -11.46 0.86 13.19
N GLY A 193 -11.44 1.63 12.11
CA GLY A 193 -12.00 2.98 12.04
C GLY A 193 -11.03 4.10 12.43
N ARG A 194 -9.81 3.75 12.85
CA ARG A 194 -8.73 4.71 13.10
C ARG A 194 -7.53 4.38 12.20
N ASN A 195 -6.64 5.35 12.02
CA ASN A 195 -5.34 5.14 11.36
C ASN A 195 -5.45 4.45 9.99
N CYS A 196 -6.49 4.74 9.23
CA CYS A 196 -6.82 4.10 7.95
C CYS A 196 -7.08 2.57 8.03
N ILE A 197 -7.26 2.00 9.22
CA ILE A 197 -7.55 0.57 9.38
C ILE A 197 -9.04 0.32 9.09
N THR A 198 -9.30 -0.54 8.11
CA THR A 198 -10.66 -0.90 7.69
C THR A 198 -11.08 -2.28 8.17
N ASP A 199 -10.12 -3.18 8.40
CA ASP A 199 -10.40 -4.52 8.90
C ASP A 199 -9.21 -5.07 9.70
N ILE A 200 -9.52 -6.01 10.61
CA ILE A 200 -8.52 -6.76 11.39
C ILE A 200 -8.92 -8.23 11.36
N GLN A 201 -8.02 -9.08 10.91
CA GLN A 201 -8.23 -10.52 10.88
C GLN A 201 -7.30 -11.22 11.87
N ASP A 202 -7.90 -11.96 12.80
CA ASP A 202 -7.18 -12.83 13.71
C ASP A 202 -6.92 -14.19 13.04
N ALA A 203 -5.68 -14.52 12.82
CA ALA A 203 -5.26 -15.83 12.37
C ALA A 203 -4.68 -16.60 13.56
N ARG A 204 -5.43 -17.58 14.05
CA ARG A 204 -5.10 -18.35 15.25
C ARG A 204 -4.51 -19.70 14.89
N SER A 205 -3.60 -20.19 15.75
CA SER A 205 -3.01 -21.52 15.66
C SER A 205 -2.38 -21.81 14.29
N ILE A 206 -1.68 -20.82 13.73
CA ILE A 206 -0.93 -21.02 12.49
C ILE A 206 0.28 -21.89 12.80
N LYS A 207 0.38 -23.03 12.11
CA LYS A 207 1.54 -23.90 12.22
C LYS A 207 2.76 -23.26 11.54
N LEU A 208 3.78 -22.99 12.32
CA LEU A 208 5.07 -22.48 11.83
C LEU A 208 5.93 -23.59 11.22
N PRO A 209 6.93 -23.24 10.37
CA PRO A 209 7.84 -24.23 9.78
C PRO A 209 8.64 -25.03 10.80
N ASN A 210 8.91 -24.48 11.99
CA ASN A 210 9.58 -25.16 13.09
C ASN A 210 8.67 -26.16 13.85
N GLY A 211 7.38 -26.23 13.48
CA GLY A 211 6.39 -27.11 14.10
C GLY A 211 5.58 -26.48 15.23
N ASP A 212 5.96 -25.30 15.70
CA ASP A 212 5.22 -24.56 16.72
C ASP A 212 3.96 -23.92 16.13
N TYR A 213 3.11 -23.40 17.00
CA TYR A 213 1.90 -22.66 16.62
C TYR A 213 2.01 -21.23 17.11
N ALA A 214 1.59 -20.29 16.26
CA ALA A 214 1.52 -18.88 16.61
C ALA A 214 0.17 -18.30 16.21
N ASP A 215 -0.25 -17.30 16.98
CA ASP A 215 -1.36 -16.43 16.63
C ASP A 215 -0.80 -15.15 16.01
N CYS A 216 -1.44 -14.65 14.96
CA CYS A 216 -1.09 -13.36 14.39
C CYS A 216 -2.35 -12.56 14.03
N LYS A 217 -2.18 -11.25 13.95
CA LYS A 217 -3.20 -10.33 13.48
C LYS A 217 -2.75 -9.68 12.18
N TRP A 218 -3.62 -9.70 11.19
CA TRP A 218 -3.45 -8.95 9.96
C TRP A 218 -4.33 -7.70 10.00
N TYR A 219 -3.75 -6.58 9.65
CA TYR A 219 -4.44 -5.29 9.59
C TYR A 219 -4.57 -4.86 8.14
N GLN A 220 -5.77 -4.52 7.72
CA GLN A 220 -6.01 -3.95 6.41
C GLN A 220 -6.06 -2.43 6.53
N PHE A 221 -5.11 -1.77 5.88
CA PHE A 221 -5.07 -0.32 5.75
C PHE A 221 -5.62 0.09 4.39
N LYS A 222 -6.50 1.09 4.36
CA LYS A 222 -6.97 1.75 3.13
C LYS A 222 -6.68 3.24 3.25
N ILE A 223 -5.58 3.66 2.67
CA ILE A 223 -5.10 5.03 2.71
C ILE A 223 -5.75 5.80 1.56
N PRO A 224 -6.59 6.81 1.82
CA PRO A 224 -7.19 7.63 0.78
C PRO A 224 -6.14 8.56 0.17
N ILE A 225 -5.63 8.25 -1.02
CA ILE A 225 -4.56 9.01 -1.66
C ILE A 225 -4.90 10.49 -1.94
N ARG A 226 -6.18 10.85 -1.92
CA ARG A 226 -6.62 12.25 -2.10
C ARG A 226 -6.67 13.06 -0.81
N GLU A 227 -6.41 12.43 0.32
CA GLU A 227 -6.42 13.03 1.66
C GLU A 227 -5.03 12.85 2.32
N PRO A 228 -3.97 13.47 1.77
CA PRO A 228 -2.63 13.35 2.35
C PRO A 228 -2.55 14.05 3.70
N ASN A 229 -1.72 13.53 4.61
CA ASN A 229 -1.43 14.18 5.88
C ASN A 229 -0.62 15.47 5.66
N ARG A 230 0.23 15.48 4.63
CA ARG A 230 1.09 16.61 4.30
C ARG A 230 1.37 16.65 2.80
N THR A 231 1.59 17.85 2.27
CA THR A 231 2.09 18.09 0.92
C THR A 231 3.45 18.76 1.01
N VAL A 232 4.43 18.25 0.29
CA VAL A 232 5.78 18.79 0.20
C VAL A 232 6.04 19.25 -1.22
N GLY A 233 6.66 20.44 -1.37
CA GLY A 233 6.90 21.05 -2.68
C GLY A 233 5.63 21.54 -3.37
N ASP A 234 5.69 21.69 -4.69
CA ASP A 234 4.65 22.30 -5.52
C ASP A 234 3.76 21.28 -6.23
N ILE A 235 3.63 20.05 -5.72
CA ILE A 235 2.77 19.03 -6.32
C ILE A 235 1.30 19.47 -6.31
N SER A 236 0.66 19.49 -7.48
CA SER A 236 -0.71 19.98 -7.64
C SER A 236 -1.73 18.92 -8.07
N GLY A 237 -1.30 17.66 -8.23
CA GLY A 237 -2.20 16.58 -8.66
C GLY A 237 -1.51 15.22 -8.76
N PHE A 238 -2.30 14.20 -9.13
CA PHE A 238 -1.85 12.81 -9.22
C PHE A 238 -1.50 12.37 -10.65
N GLN A 239 -1.33 13.32 -11.58
CA GLN A 239 -1.08 13.00 -12.99
C GLN A 239 0.39 12.64 -13.28
N SER A 240 1.30 13.06 -12.42
CA SER A 240 2.76 12.87 -12.57
C SER A 240 3.34 12.25 -11.31
N ILE A 241 2.80 11.12 -10.87
CA ILE A 241 3.42 10.33 -9.80
C ILE A 241 4.46 9.43 -10.44
N ARG A 242 5.74 9.70 -10.20
CA ARG A 242 6.86 8.90 -10.73
C ARG A 242 7.36 7.88 -9.74
N PHE A 243 7.40 8.24 -8.45
CA PHE A 243 7.97 7.44 -7.40
C PHE A 243 6.99 7.23 -6.24
N MET A 244 7.21 6.13 -5.55
CA MET A 244 6.66 5.85 -4.25
C MET A 244 7.81 5.52 -3.31
N ARG A 245 7.91 6.27 -2.20
CA ARG A 245 8.88 6.00 -1.14
C ARG A 245 8.14 5.57 0.11
N MET A 246 8.65 4.56 0.79
CA MET A 246 8.18 4.09 2.07
C MET A 246 9.34 4.13 3.07
N PHE A 247 9.11 4.64 4.27
CA PHE A 247 10.13 4.68 5.31
C PHE A 247 9.52 4.62 6.72
N LEU A 248 10.37 4.27 7.68
CA LEU A 248 10.01 4.11 9.08
C LEU A 248 10.74 5.16 9.93
N ARG A 249 10.05 5.66 10.96
CA ARG A 249 10.62 6.62 11.92
C ARG A 249 10.12 6.38 13.33
N GLU A 250 10.88 6.90 14.28
CA GLU A 250 10.47 7.03 15.68
C GLU A 250 10.26 5.66 16.38
N PHE A 251 11.03 4.65 16.00
CA PHE A 251 11.03 3.35 16.68
C PHE A 251 12.16 3.32 17.71
N GLU A 252 11.82 3.00 18.95
CA GLU A 252 12.80 2.85 20.03
C GLU A 252 13.40 1.44 20.08
N GLU A 253 12.66 0.44 19.54
CA GLU A 253 13.07 -0.95 19.51
C GLU A 253 12.99 -1.54 18.08
N PRO A 254 13.75 -2.60 17.79
CA PRO A 254 13.67 -3.30 16.52
C PRO A 254 12.26 -3.86 16.28
N ILE A 255 11.72 -3.59 15.10
CA ILE A 255 10.42 -4.11 14.67
C ILE A 255 10.53 -4.90 13.37
N ILE A 256 9.56 -5.76 13.14
CA ILE A 256 9.40 -6.48 11.88
C ILE A 256 8.00 -6.22 11.35
N LEU A 257 7.93 -5.61 10.16
CA LEU A 257 6.70 -5.43 9.41
C LEU A 257 6.61 -6.50 8.32
N ARG A 258 5.44 -7.11 8.19
CA ARG A 258 5.16 -8.06 7.12
C ARG A 258 4.02 -7.53 6.27
N PHE A 259 4.26 -7.42 4.99
CA PHE A 259 3.27 -7.01 4.00
C PHE A 259 2.74 -8.25 3.31
N GLY A 260 1.43 -8.50 3.40
CA GLY A 260 0.75 -9.58 2.68
C GLY A 260 0.46 -9.15 1.24
N THR A 261 -0.17 -7.98 1.11
CA THR A 261 -0.43 -7.33 -0.17
C THR A 261 -0.13 -5.85 -0.07
N PHE A 262 0.27 -5.25 -1.19
CA PHE A 262 0.48 -3.82 -1.32
C PHE A 262 0.04 -3.38 -2.71
N GLU A 263 -1.09 -2.68 -2.80
CA GLU A 263 -1.75 -2.39 -4.06
C GLU A 263 -2.28 -0.95 -4.12
N LEU A 264 -2.19 -0.34 -5.30
CA LEU A 264 -2.93 0.87 -5.63
C LEU A 264 -4.30 0.48 -6.21
N VAL A 265 -5.35 0.78 -5.46
CA VAL A 265 -6.71 0.43 -5.84
C VAL A 265 -7.42 1.63 -6.46
N SER A 266 -7.93 1.48 -7.66
CA SER A 266 -8.77 2.49 -8.30
C SER A 266 -10.24 2.22 -7.98
N GLY A 267 -10.91 3.18 -7.33
CA GLY A 267 -12.35 3.14 -7.08
C GLY A 267 -13.08 4.17 -7.94
N GLU A 268 -14.11 3.75 -8.66
CA GLU A 268 -15.01 4.65 -9.41
C GLU A 268 -15.98 5.39 -8.47
N TRP A 269 -16.28 4.80 -7.33
CA TRP A 269 -17.20 5.33 -6.35
C TRP A 269 -16.53 6.30 -5.38
N ARG A 270 -17.15 7.45 -5.17
CA ARG A 270 -16.67 8.53 -4.30
C ARG A 270 -17.65 8.73 -3.16
N LYS A 271 -17.15 9.08 -1.96
CA LYS A 271 -18.01 9.51 -0.87
C LYS A 271 -18.70 10.82 -1.21
N PHE A 272 -19.97 10.91 -0.90
CA PHE A 272 -20.70 12.17 -0.92
C PHE A 272 -20.53 12.86 0.44
N THR A 273 -20.00 14.07 0.45
CA THR A 273 -19.60 14.77 1.68
C THR A 273 -20.61 15.81 2.14
N ASP A 274 -21.54 16.22 1.25
CA ASP A 274 -22.57 17.16 1.59
C ASP A 274 -23.77 16.49 2.28
N ASN A 275 -24.62 17.27 2.94
CA ASN A 275 -25.82 16.74 3.56
C ASN A 275 -26.83 16.23 2.52
N LEU A 276 -27.46 15.08 2.82
CA LEU A 276 -28.49 14.44 2.01
C LEU A 276 -29.86 14.59 2.70
N LEU A 277 -30.26 15.79 3.01
CA LEU A 277 -31.56 16.03 3.63
C LEU A 277 -32.71 15.90 2.63
N GLU A 278 -33.96 15.98 3.15
CA GLU A 278 -35.17 15.93 2.33
C GLU A 278 -35.17 16.95 1.19
N PRO A 279 -35.80 16.63 0.05
CA PRO A 279 -35.91 17.54 -1.09
C PRO A 279 -36.50 18.89 -0.70
N GLY A 280 -35.83 19.97 -1.07
CA GLY A 280 -36.28 21.33 -0.79
C GLY A 280 -35.72 21.95 0.50
N LEU A 281 -35.05 21.17 1.34
CA LEU A 281 -34.24 21.70 2.44
C LEU A 281 -32.81 21.93 1.93
N TYR A 282 -32.34 23.15 2.02
CA TYR A 282 -30.95 23.52 1.69
C TYR A 282 -30.18 23.69 3.00
N PRO A 283 -29.55 22.67 3.54
CA PRO A 283 -28.77 22.85 4.75
C PRO A 283 -27.44 23.48 4.39
N THR A 284 -27.20 24.62 4.95
CA THR A 284 -25.87 25.15 5.16
C THR A 284 -25.30 24.44 6.40
N GLY A 285 -24.71 23.27 6.21
CA GLY A 285 -24.12 22.52 7.33
C GLY A 285 -23.34 21.30 6.85
N THR A 286 -22.25 21.03 7.52
CA THR A 286 -21.49 19.78 7.38
C THR A 286 -22.31 18.60 7.95
N GLN A 287 -22.04 17.42 7.44
CA GLN A 287 -22.57 16.16 8.00
C GLN A 287 -22.20 16.05 9.50
N SER A 288 -23.02 15.32 10.27
CA SER A 288 -22.73 15.10 11.69
C SER A 288 -21.31 14.57 11.91
N GLU A 289 -20.53 15.27 12.73
CA GLU A 289 -19.13 14.89 13.03
C GLU A 289 -19.02 13.56 13.78
N ASN A 290 -20.08 13.12 14.47
CA ASN A 290 -20.07 11.88 15.24
C ASN A 290 -20.27 10.63 14.37
N THR A 291 -20.87 10.76 13.18
CA THR A 291 -21.12 9.64 12.30
C THR A 291 -19.85 9.24 11.55
N THR A 292 -19.37 8.04 11.79
CA THR A 292 -18.28 7.50 10.99
C THR A 292 -18.82 6.75 9.76
N PHE A 293 -18.25 7.05 8.59
CA PHE A 293 -18.64 6.44 7.32
C PHE A 293 -17.41 5.97 6.55
N SER A 294 -17.30 4.67 6.34
CA SER A 294 -16.22 4.09 5.56
C SER A 294 -16.75 3.27 4.38
N VAL A 295 -16.01 3.33 3.29
CA VAL A 295 -16.31 2.63 2.03
C VAL A 295 -15.20 1.65 1.76
N ALA A 296 -15.54 0.40 1.49
CA ALA A 296 -14.62 -0.66 1.18
C ALA A 296 -15.17 -1.54 0.05
N SER A 297 -14.32 -2.30 -0.61
CA SER A 297 -14.74 -3.43 -1.42
C SER A 297 -14.67 -4.70 -0.59
N VAL A 298 -15.62 -5.61 -0.82
CA VAL A 298 -15.60 -6.98 -0.33
C VAL A 298 -15.61 -7.92 -1.52
N ASN A 299 -14.94 -9.04 -1.42
CA ASN A 299 -14.83 -10.00 -2.50
C ASN A 299 -14.88 -11.44 -2.00
N ILE A 300 -15.10 -12.39 -2.91
CA ILE A 300 -15.28 -13.78 -2.54
C ILE A 300 -13.98 -14.44 -2.04
N GLU A 301 -12.83 -14.02 -2.55
CA GLU A 301 -11.55 -14.62 -2.19
C GLU A 301 -11.12 -14.23 -0.77
N GLU A 302 -11.23 -12.96 -0.44
CA GLU A 302 -10.81 -12.43 0.87
C GLU A 302 -11.89 -12.61 1.95
N ASN A 303 -13.16 -12.40 1.60
CA ASN A 303 -14.25 -12.31 2.55
C ASN A 303 -15.20 -13.53 2.55
N GLY A 304 -14.95 -14.52 1.69
CA GLY A 304 -15.79 -15.71 1.59
C GLY A 304 -15.78 -16.63 2.83
N LYS A 305 -14.85 -16.42 3.76
CA LYS A 305 -14.75 -17.14 5.05
C LYS A 305 -14.88 -16.20 6.25
N ARG A 306 -15.26 -14.95 6.03
CA ARG A 306 -15.44 -13.96 7.07
C ARG A 306 -16.52 -14.38 8.07
N LEU A 307 -16.39 -13.99 9.33
CA LEU A 307 -17.39 -14.09 10.37
C LEU A 307 -17.84 -12.66 10.78
N PRO A 308 -19.08 -12.45 11.20
CA PRO A 308 -20.16 -13.42 11.45
C PRO A 308 -20.90 -13.87 10.19
N VAL A 309 -20.87 -13.08 9.11
CA VAL A 309 -21.53 -13.38 7.84
C VAL A 309 -20.50 -13.34 6.73
N PRO A 310 -20.23 -14.48 6.05
CA PRO A 310 -19.30 -14.53 4.94
C PRO A 310 -19.86 -13.82 3.71
N TYR A 311 -18.96 -13.29 2.86
CA TYR A 311 -19.36 -12.85 1.54
C TYR A 311 -19.72 -14.07 0.67
N ALA A 312 -20.91 -14.06 0.10
CA ALA A 312 -21.37 -15.07 -0.83
C ALA A 312 -21.99 -14.39 -2.05
N LEU A 313 -21.97 -15.05 -3.18
CA LEU A 313 -22.63 -14.55 -4.39
C LEU A 313 -24.14 -14.42 -4.19
N PRO A 314 -24.76 -13.36 -4.73
CA PRO A 314 -26.22 -13.25 -4.72
C PRO A 314 -26.90 -14.45 -5.39
N PRO A 315 -28.16 -14.76 -5.01
CA PRO A 315 -28.92 -15.82 -5.66
C PRO A 315 -29.02 -15.62 -7.17
N GLY A 316 -28.77 -16.68 -7.95
CA GLY A 316 -28.80 -16.63 -9.40
C GLY A 316 -27.61 -15.99 -10.09
N ILE A 317 -26.64 -15.50 -9.34
CA ILE A 317 -25.36 -15.02 -9.87
C ILE A 317 -24.33 -16.15 -9.77
N GLU A 318 -23.64 -16.39 -10.87
CA GLU A 318 -22.51 -17.32 -10.95
C GLU A 318 -21.23 -16.55 -11.22
N GLN A 319 -20.13 -17.06 -10.73
CA GLN A 319 -18.81 -16.47 -10.90
C GLN A 319 -18.38 -16.55 -12.36
N GLU A 320 -17.96 -15.43 -12.94
CA GLU A 320 -17.43 -15.43 -14.30
C GLU A 320 -16.18 -16.29 -14.40
N GLN A 321 -16.06 -17.00 -15.52
CA GLN A 321 -14.92 -17.86 -15.81
C GLN A 321 -14.10 -17.29 -16.96
N MET A 322 -12.81 -17.11 -16.71
CA MET A 322 -11.85 -16.80 -17.77
C MET A 322 -11.25 -18.09 -18.31
N TYR A 323 -11.45 -18.32 -19.60
CA TYR A 323 -10.89 -19.47 -20.28
C TYR A 323 -9.57 -19.09 -20.94
N SER A 324 -8.48 -19.77 -20.56
CA SER A 324 -7.22 -19.73 -21.30
C SER A 324 -6.99 -21.09 -21.97
N THR A 325 -6.01 -21.17 -22.86
CA THR A 325 -5.69 -22.42 -23.59
C THR A 325 -5.27 -23.57 -22.67
N THR A 326 -4.91 -23.29 -21.43
CA THR A 326 -4.36 -24.26 -20.48
C THR A 326 -5.08 -24.32 -19.14
N SER A 327 -5.93 -23.33 -18.81
CA SER A 327 -6.62 -23.27 -17.51
C SER A 327 -7.95 -22.53 -17.60
N VAL A 328 -8.86 -22.92 -16.71
CA VAL A 328 -10.09 -22.16 -16.41
C VAL A 328 -9.91 -21.51 -15.05
N THR A 329 -9.97 -20.20 -14.99
CA THR A 329 -9.84 -19.43 -13.74
C THR A 329 -11.14 -18.69 -13.48
N ASN A 330 -11.68 -18.84 -12.27
CA ASN A 330 -12.83 -18.06 -11.85
C ASN A 330 -12.40 -16.62 -11.57
N MET A 331 -13.15 -15.65 -12.10
CA MET A 331 -12.92 -14.24 -11.83
C MET A 331 -13.36 -13.91 -10.40
N ASN A 332 -12.63 -13.01 -9.74
CA ASN A 332 -12.99 -12.58 -8.39
C ASN A 332 -14.17 -11.61 -8.45
N GLU A 333 -15.28 -11.97 -7.81
CA GLU A 333 -16.49 -11.15 -7.72
C GLU A 333 -16.41 -10.20 -6.51
N GLN A 334 -16.80 -8.95 -6.74
CA GLN A 334 -16.69 -7.88 -5.76
C GLN A 334 -18.00 -7.14 -5.56
N ALA A 335 -18.20 -6.65 -4.33
CA ALA A 335 -19.27 -5.73 -3.97
C ALA A 335 -18.73 -4.54 -3.18
N GLN A 336 -19.48 -3.43 -3.18
CA GLN A 336 -19.17 -2.27 -2.32
C GLN A 336 -19.72 -2.51 -0.92
N SER A 337 -18.88 -2.30 0.08
CA SER A 337 -19.25 -2.33 1.50
C SER A 337 -19.29 -0.90 2.03
N LEU A 338 -20.42 -0.54 2.64
CA LEU A 338 -20.63 0.75 3.30
C LEU A 338 -20.77 0.47 4.79
N LYS A 339 -19.81 0.92 5.59
CA LYS A 339 -19.83 0.79 7.04
C LYS A 339 -20.18 2.14 7.67
N ILE A 340 -21.24 2.17 8.45
CA ILE A 340 -21.75 3.38 9.09
C ILE A 340 -21.89 3.10 10.59
N CYS A 341 -21.32 3.98 11.41
CA CYS A 341 -21.49 3.95 12.87
C CYS A 341 -22.03 5.29 13.35
N GLU A 342 -22.86 5.23 14.39
CA GLU A 342 -23.43 6.42 15.04
C GLU A 342 -24.20 7.35 14.07
N LEU A 343 -24.95 6.75 13.14
CA LEU A 343 -25.82 7.51 12.25
C LEU A 343 -26.96 8.14 13.07
N SER A 344 -27.06 9.45 13.01
CA SER A 344 -28.15 10.19 13.69
C SER A 344 -29.48 9.95 12.98
N ASP A 345 -30.58 10.00 13.74
CA ASP A 345 -31.93 9.87 13.18
C ASP A 345 -32.18 10.97 12.13
N GLY A 346 -32.70 10.55 10.97
CA GLY A 346 -32.93 11.43 9.83
C GLY A 346 -31.69 11.80 9.02
N ASP A 347 -30.49 11.32 9.39
CA ASP A 347 -29.26 11.57 8.64
C ASP A 347 -28.99 10.45 7.61
N ALA A 348 -28.20 10.73 6.60
CA ALA A 348 -27.87 9.81 5.52
C ALA A 348 -26.40 9.92 5.09
N ARG A 349 -25.86 8.84 4.58
CA ARG A 349 -24.54 8.77 3.97
C ARG A 349 -24.63 8.10 2.61
N ALA A 350 -23.88 8.58 1.65
CA ALA A 350 -23.91 8.02 0.30
C ALA A 350 -22.53 7.97 -0.36
N ILE A 351 -22.45 7.12 -1.37
CA ILE A 351 -21.39 7.13 -2.37
C ILE A 351 -22.01 7.43 -3.72
N TYR A 352 -21.24 7.99 -4.62
CA TYR A 352 -21.68 8.28 -5.97
C TYR A 352 -20.62 7.97 -7.01
N LYS A 353 -21.03 7.73 -8.23
CA LYS A 353 -20.18 7.73 -9.41
C LYS A 353 -20.88 8.43 -10.58
N THR A 354 -20.10 9.08 -11.40
CA THR A 354 -20.58 9.61 -12.68
C THR A 354 -20.55 8.52 -13.72
N THR A 355 -21.62 8.37 -14.46
CA THR A 355 -21.75 7.38 -15.54
C THR A 355 -22.32 8.04 -16.78
N GLU A 356 -21.85 7.62 -17.95
CA GLU A 356 -22.34 8.07 -19.26
C GLU A 356 -23.37 7.11 -19.88
N LEU A 357 -24.00 6.27 -19.04
CA LEU A 357 -24.98 5.30 -19.49
C LEU A 357 -26.31 5.96 -19.91
N ASP A 358 -26.81 5.62 -21.10
CA ASP A 358 -28.17 5.97 -21.51
C ASP A 358 -29.17 4.96 -20.95
N LEU A 359 -29.75 5.30 -19.80
CA LEU A 359 -30.70 4.44 -19.10
C LEU A 359 -31.99 4.14 -19.88
N ARG A 360 -32.31 4.91 -20.94
CA ARG A 360 -33.49 4.69 -21.78
C ARG A 360 -33.44 3.38 -22.60
N GLN A 361 -32.25 2.82 -22.72
CA GLN A 361 -32.03 1.55 -23.41
C GLN A 361 -32.36 0.31 -22.56
N TYR A 362 -32.57 0.50 -21.27
CA TYR A 362 -32.78 -0.56 -20.30
C TYR A 362 -34.20 -0.53 -19.76
N LYS A 363 -34.76 -1.71 -19.48
CA LYS A 363 -36.08 -1.84 -18.86
C LYS A 363 -36.06 -1.78 -17.36
N ARG A 364 -35.06 -2.40 -16.76
CA ARG A 364 -34.97 -2.52 -15.29
C ARG A 364 -33.56 -2.27 -14.82
N LEU A 365 -33.44 -1.66 -13.65
CA LEU A 365 -32.21 -1.57 -12.87
C LEU A 365 -32.38 -2.43 -11.63
N LYS A 366 -31.49 -3.39 -11.45
CA LYS A 366 -31.48 -4.29 -10.29
C LYS A 366 -30.18 -4.16 -9.53
N MET A 367 -30.28 -4.20 -8.19
CA MET A 367 -29.12 -4.22 -7.31
C MET A 367 -29.41 -5.06 -6.08
N PHE A 368 -28.56 -6.02 -5.79
CA PHE A 368 -28.62 -6.77 -4.54
C PHE A 368 -28.05 -5.95 -3.40
N VAL A 369 -28.72 -5.98 -2.26
CA VAL A 369 -28.28 -5.28 -1.06
C VAL A 369 -28.28 -6.23 0.12
N HIS A 370 -27.13 -6.31 0.78
CA HIS A 370 -26.94 -7.02 2.05
C HIS A 370 -26.87 -6.00 3.18
N ALA A 371 -27.51 -6.32 4.30
CA ALA A 371 -27.43 -5.54 5.53
C ALA A 371 -27.06 -6.44 6.70
N GLU A 372 -26.01 -6.09 7.43
CA GLU A 372 -25.58 -6.79 8.63
C GLU A 372 -25.34 -5.82 9.78
N LYS A 373 -25.44 -6.32 10.99
CA LYS A 373 -25.09 -5.60 12.20
C LYS A 373 -23.58 -5.57 12.39
N LEU A 374 -23.06 -4.56 13.07
CA LEU A 374 -21.65 -4.52 13.47
C LEU A 374 -21.38 -5.27 14.77
N ASN A 375 -22.42 -5.42 15.60
CA ASN A 375 -22.34 -6.12 16.88
C ASN A 375 -23.55 -7.06 17.03
N GLU A 376 -23.34 -8.26 17.55
CA GLU A 376 -24.40 -9.26 17.78
C GLU A 376 -25.54 -8.72 18.64
N PHE A 377 -25.23 -7.90 19.63
CA PHE A 377 -26.18 -7.37 20.62
C PHE A 377 -26.95 -6.13 20.15
N ASP A 378 -26.65 -5.59 19.00
CA ASP A 378 -27.39 -4.47 18.43
C ASP A 378 -28.81 -4.93 18.08
N GLU A 379 -29.85 -4.20 18.55
CA GLU A 379 -31.23 -4.46 18.25
C GLU A 379 -31.71 -3.52 17.14
N TYR A 380 -31.67 -3.98 15.89
CA TYR A 380 -32.32 -3.31 14.78
C TYR A 380 -33.54 -4.09 14.30
N LYS A 381 -34.60 -3.36 13.97
CA LYS A 381 -35.80 -3.90 13.35
C LYS A 381 -35.78 -3.60 11.84
N THR A 382 -36.52 -4.40 11.09
CA THR A 382 -36.73 -4.09 9.65
C THR A 382 -37.35 -2.70 9.53
N GLY A 383 -36.71 -1.85 8.76
CA GLY A 383 -37.15 -0.46 8.51
C GLY A 383 -36.55 0.60 9.44
N ASP A 384 -35.77 0.23 10.45
CA ASP A 384 -34.99 1.23 11.22
C ASP A 384 -33.91 1.90 10.37
N LEU A 385 -33.45 1.21 9.34
CA LEU A 385 -32.51 1.72 8.32
C LEU A 385 -33.08 1.42 6.93
N SER A 386 -32.91 2.33 6.01
CA SER A 386 -33.25 2.14 4.59
C SER A 386 -32.05 2.35 3.68
N VAL A 387 -32.12 1.77 2.49
CA VAL A 387 -31.16 2.03 1.42
C VAL A 387 -31.86 2.75 0.28
N PHE A 388 -31.22 3.76 -0.29
CA PHE A 388 -31.75 4.47 -1.44
C PHE A 388 -30.74 4.54 -2.59
N ILE A 389 -31.26 4.69 -3.79
CA ILE A 389 -30.49 5.05 -4.98
C ILE A 389 -31.05 6.33 -5.60
N ARG A 390 -30.18 7.28 -5.91
CA ARG A 390 -30.51 8.50 -6.66
C ARG A 390 -29.95 8.43 -8.06
N LEU A 391 -30.77 8.67 -9.06
CA LEU A 391 -30.41 8.70 -10.47
C LEU A 391 -30.78 10.08 -11.04
N GLY A 392 -29.78 10.88 -11.44
CA GLY A 392 -30.07 12.24 -11.90
C GLY A 392 -28.85 13.00 -12.36
N THR A 393 -29.06 14.28 -12.63
CA THR A 393 -28.00 15.19 -13.06
C THR A 393 -27.35 15.94 -11.90
N ASP A 394 -28.01 15.99 -10.76
CA ASP A 394 -27.48 16.47 -9.50
C ASP A 394 -28.09 15.66 -8.34
N PHE A 395 -27.58 15.84 -7.13
CA PHE A 395 -27.98 15.06 -5.95
C PHE A 395 -29.01 15.76 -5.06
N THR A 396 -29.44 16.98 -5.42
CA THR A 396 -30.28 17.82 -4.57
C THR A 396 -31.61 18.19 -5.21
N ASN A 397 -31.67 18.45 -6.53
CA ASN A 397 -32.86 18.99 -7.18
C ASN A 397 -33.37 18.17 -8.37
N ASN A 398 -32.48 17.52 -9.13
CA ASN A 398 -32.83 16.87 -10.40
C ASN A 398 -32.43 15.41 -10.41
N TYR A 399 -33.10 14.63 -9.58
CA TYR A 399 -32.90 13.19 -9.46
C TYR A 399 -34.23 12.43 -9.31
N TYR A 400 -34.17 11.14 -9.56
CA TYR A 400 -35.14 10.17 -9.13
C TYR A 400 -34.57 9.43 -7.95
N GLU A 401 -35.40 9.16 -6.96
CA GLU A 401 -35.01 8.36 -5.79
C GLU A 401 -35.88 7.12 -5.70
N TYR A 402 -35.25 6.03 -5.36
CA TYR A 402 -35.91 4.77 -5.02
C TYR A 402 -35.30 4.27 -3.71
N GLU A 403 -36.16 4.01 -2.74
CA GLU A 403 -35.78 3.66 -1.37
C GLU A 403 -36.48 2.38 -0.96
N VAL A 404 -35.77 1.51 -0.22
CA VAL A 404 -36.33 0.31 0.41
C VAL A 404 -35.87 0.20 1.86
N PRO A 405 -36.74 -0.21 2.78
CA PRO A 405 -36.38 -0.50 4.16
C PRO A 405 -35.51 -1.77 4.21
N LEU A 406 -34.49 -1.78 5.06
CA LEU A 406 -33.55 -2.89 5.16
C LEU A 406 -34.01 -3.95 6.15
N THR A 407 -33.86 -5.20 5.78
CA THR A 407 -33.91 -6.38 6.63
C THR A 407 -32.49 -6.86 6.89
N PHE A 408 -32.15 -7.03 8.17
CA PHE A 408 -30.81 -7.45 8.57
C PHE A 408 -30.63 -8.96 8.49
N THR A 409 -29.47 -9.38 7.95
CA THR A 409 -29.07 -10.79 7.93
C THR A 409 -28.83 -11.29 9.35
N PRO A 410 -29.36 -12.47 9.71
CA PRO A 410 -29.13 -13.06 11.03
C PRO A 410 -27.64 -13.33 11.28
N TRP A 411 -27.22 -13.09 12.53
CA TRP A 411 -25.85 -13.35 12.96
C TRP A 411 -25.47 -14.82 12.77
N TYR A 412 -24.25 -15.12 12.33
CA TYR A 412 -23.76 -16.46 11.99
C TYR A 412 -24.46 -17.15 10.81
N THR A 413 -25.03 -16.41 9.87
CA THR A 413 -25.55 -17.00 8.63
C THR A 413 -24.42 -17.59 7.81
N GLY A 414 -24.51 -18.87 7.42
CA GLY A 414 -23.50 -19.55 6.62
C GLY A 414 -23.56 -19.19 5.13
N ALA A 415 -22.44 -19.27 4.42
CA ALA A 415 -22.29 -18.94 3.00
C ALA A 415 -23.23 -19.68 2.04
N SER A 416 -23.72 -20.87 2.43
CA SER A 416 -24.67 -21.65 1.61
C SER A 416 -26.10 -21.08 1.63
N ASN A 417 -26.43 -20.26 2.62
CA ASN A 417 -27.75 -19.63 2.73
C ASN A 417 -27.78 -18.26 2.06
N ARG A 418 -27.62 -18.25 0.74
CA ARG A 418 -27.53 -17.03 -0.08
C ARG A 418 -28.77 -16.14 0.04
N GLU A 419 -29.96 -16.74 0.18
CA GLU A 419 -31.23 -16.01 0.31
C GLU A 419 -31.33 -15.25 1.64
N ALA A 420 -30.75 -15.77 2.72
CA ALA A 420 -30.68 -15.06 3.98
C ALA A 420 -29.60 -13.97 3.99
N ILE A 421 -28.50 -14.15 3.25
CA ILE A 421 -27.46 -13.13 3.09
C ILE A 421 -27.98 -11.99 2.19
N TRP A 422 -28.70 -12.31 1.13
CA TRP A 422 -29.26 -11.36 0.16
C TRP A 422 -30.79 -11.47 0.15
N PRO A 423 -31.49 -10.94 1.16
CA PRO A 423 -32.93 -11.01 1.22
C PRO A 423 -33.59 -10.31 0.03
N GLU A 424 -34.56 -10.92 -0.61
CA GLU A 424 -35.33 -10.32 -1.71
C GLU A 424 -35.96 -8.97 -1.28
N ALA A 425 -36.33 -8.83 -0.02
CA ALA A 425 -36.85 -7.57 0.53
C ALA A 425 -35.90 -6.39 0.46
N ASN A 426 -34.59 -6.64 0.39
CA ASN A 426 -33.56 -5.61 0.25
C ASN A 426 -33.19 -5.31 -1.22
N GLU A 427 -33.70 -6.10 -2.17
CA GLU A 427 -33.36 -5.91 -3.59
C GLU A 427 -33.96 -4.59 -4.12
N LEU A 428 -33.11 -3.75 -4.68
CA LEU A 428 -33.55 -2.61 -5.47
C LEU A 428 -33.89 -3.11 -6.88
N ASP A 429 -35.17 -3.14 -7.21
CA ASP A 429 -35.65 -3.57 -8.53
C ASP A 429 -36.55 -2.50 -9.15
N ILE A 430 -35.90 -1.65 -9.97
CA ILE A 430 -36.50 -0.43 -10.49
C ILE A 430 -36.93 -0.65 -11.94
N ASP A 431 -38.22 -0.47 -12.18
CA ASP A 431 -38.81 -0.38 -13.52
C ASP A 431 -38.57 1.03 -14.07
N LEU A 432 -37.65 1.16 -15.03
CA LEU A 432 -37.23 2.45 -15.56
C LEU A 432 -38.33 3.19 -16.35
N GLU A 433 -39.33 2.45 -16.90
CA GLU A 433 -40.49 3.08 -17.53
C GLU A 433 -41.35 3.85 -16.51
N LYS A 434 -41.42 3.39 -15.27
CA LYS A 434 -42.14 4.08 -14.19
C LYS A 434 -41.50 5.42 -13.85
N LEU A 435 -40.18 5.55 -13.92
CA LEU A 435 -39.50 6.82 -13.72
C LEU A 435 -39.89 7.87 -14.75
N VAL A 436 -40.07 7.46 -16.01
CA VAL A 436 -40.56 8.35 -17.09
C VAL A 436 -41.95 8.85 -16.76
N LYS A 437 -42.86 7.99 -16.32
CA LYS A 437 -44.24 8.38 -15.92
C LYS A 437 -44.27 9.33 -14.74
N VAL A 438 -43.39 9.16 -13.75
CA VAL A 438 -43.26 10.08 -12.63
C VAL A 438 -42.86 11.47 -13.11
N LYS A 439 -41.94 11.58 -14.08
CA LYS A 439 -41.56 12.85 -14.68
C LYS A 439 -42.69 13.50 -15.46
N GLU A 440 -43.42 12.73 -16.25
CA GLU A 440 -44.59 13.19 -16.99
C GLU A 440 -45.64 13.76 -16.03
N ASN A 441 -45.97 13.05 -14.97
CA ASN A 441 -46.91 13.48 -13.94
C ASN A 441 -46.47 14.75 -13.21
N ARG A 442 -45.15 14.91 -12.95
CA ARG A 442 -44.61 16.13 -12.38
C ARG A 442 -44.75 17.32 -13.32
N ASN A 443 -44.51 17.13 -14.61
CA ASN A 443 -44.56 18.19 -15.59
C ASN A 443 -46.00 18.56 -15.98
N ALA A 444 -46.98 17.73 -15.67
CA ALA A 444 -48.41 17.97 -15.91
C ALA A 444 -49.08 18.75 -14.76
N LYS A 445 -48.42 18.91 -13.61
CA LYS A 445 -48.83 19.78 -12.50
C LYS A 445 -48.20 21.14 -12.61
#